data_acb005dcc84e07551e7b0cce8d5d1678
#
_entry.id   acb005dcc84e07551e7b0cce8d5d1678
#
_cell.length_a   1.000
_cell.length_b   1.000
_cell.length_c   1.000
_cell.angle_alpha   90.00
_cell.angle_beta   90.00
_cell.angle_gamma   90.00
#
_symmetry.space_group_name_H-M   'P 1'
#
loop_
_entity.id
_entity.type
_entity.pdbx_description
1 polymer ?
#
loop_
_entity_poly.entity_id
_entity_poly.type
_entity_poly.pdbx_seq_one_letter_code
_entity_poly.pdbx_strand_id
1 'polypeptide(L)'
;MSYGPREVQGKKETRKRHLKQIILEYEALDMEMPCIRKFEKPPTAQPLTLCIECTPEKDYSHLDIMTAVENVVPKAFEKKRVCSVQYENVNVICGTAGRKNRWLITVLDFQTRNLFLRSGLVINGELFPLRRYDDVIMEDYKLHLRRALARKKILDMLSSSADEGKLGSLI
;
A
#
# COMPACT_ATOMS: atom_id res chain seq x y z
N MET A 1 -35.36 -19.80 40.32
CA MET A 1 -34.78 -18.82 39.39
C MET A 1 -33.46 -19.34 38.86
N SER A 2 -33.40 -19.75 37.59
CA SER A 2 -32.14 -20.17 36.97
C SER A 2 -31.68 -19.07 36.02
N TYR A 3 -30.63 -18.35 36.38
CA TYR A 3 -30.03 -17.34 35.56
C TYR A 3 -28.97 -17.89 34.59
N GLY A 4 -28.61 -19.18 34.69
CA GLY A 4 -27.50 -19.77 33.93
C GLY A 4 -27.70 -19.90 32.41
N PRO A 5 -28.86 -20.33 31.83
CA PRO A 5 -28.99 -20.54 30.38
C PRO A 5 -28.97 -19.25 29.56
N ARG A 6 -29.44 -18.12 30.12
CA ARG A 6 -29.52 -16.85 29.39
C ARG A 6 -28.14 -16.17 29.25
N GLU A 7 -27.28 -16.29 30.25
CA GLU A 7 -25.92 -15.74 30.18
C GLU A 7 -25.06 -16.45 29.13
N VAL A 8 -25.17 -17.79 29.03
CA VAL A 8 -24.43 -18.57 28.03
C VAL A 8 -24.90 -18.24 26.61
N GLN A 9 -26.22 -18.06 26.39
CA GLN A 9 -26.77 -17.65 25.09
C GLN A 9 -26.33 -16.21 24.73
N GLY A 10 -26.33 -15.29 25.68
CA GLY A 10 -25.88 -13.92 25.51
C GLY A 10 -24.43 -13.82 25.09
N LYS A 11 -23.52 -14.62 25.73
CA LYS A 11 -22.11 -14.69 25.36
C LYS A 11 -21.89 -15.25 23.96
N LYS A 12 -22.61 -16.29 23.54
CA LYS A 12 -22.55 -16.86 22.19
C LYS A 12 -23.05 -15.87 21.13
N GLU A 13 -24.13 -15.17 21.40
CA GLU A 13 -24.65 -14.14 20.49
C GLU A 13 -23.68 -12.96 20.39
N THR A 14 -23.07 -12.53 21.48
CA THR A 14 -22.06 -11.47 21.49
C THR A 14 -20.82 -11.85 20.67
N ARG A 15 -20.35 -13.10 20.79
CA ARG A 15 -19.23 -13.64 19.98
C ARG A 15 -19.58 -13.69 18.49
N LYS A 16 -20.78 -14.16 18.14
CA LYS A 16 -21.27 -14.20 16.76
C LYS A 16 -21.37 -12.79 16.15
N ARG A 17 -21.87 -11.82 16.92
CA ARG A 17 -21.95 -10.42 16.50
C ARG A 17 -20.55 -9.85 16.29
N HIS A 18 -19.63 -10.12 17.19
CA HIS A 18 -18.26 -9.66 17.11
C HIS A 18 -17.55 -10.25 15.88
N LEU A 19 -17.72 -11.55 15.62
CA LEU A 19 -17.19 -12.20 14.42
C LEU A 19 -17.77 -11.62 13.14
N LYS A 20 -19.08 -11.43 13.09
CA LYS A 20 -19.75 -10.78 11.94
C LYS A 20 -19.23 -9.37 11.70
N GLN A 21 -18.99 -8.60 12.76
CA GLN A 21 -18.44 -7.25 12.66
C GLN A 21 -17.03 -7.25 12.09
N ILE A 22 -16.18 -8.17 12.53
CA ILE A 22 -14.80 -8.30 12.01
C ILE A 22 -14.82 -8.71 10.54
N ILE A 23 -15.68 -9.63 10.16
CA ILE A 23 -15.84 -10.05 8.75
C ILE A 23 -16.29 -8.87 7.90
N LEU A 24 -17.28 -8.09 8.37
CA LEU A 24 -17.75 -6.90 7.67
C LEU A 24 -16.65 -5.85 7.51
N GLU A 25 -15.83 -5.62 8.55
CA GLU A 25 -14.68 -4.71 8.48
C GLU A 25 -13.66 -5.19 7.45
N TYR A 26 -13.37 -6.48 7.40
CA TYR A 26 -12.47 -7.07 6.42
C TYR A 26 -13.01 -6.95 4.99
N GLU A 27 -14.29 -7.25 4.80
CA GLU A 27 -14.96 -7.11 3.51
C GLU A 27 -14.99 -5.65 3.04
N ALA A 28 -15.25 -4.71 3.95
CA ALA A 28 -15.20 -3.28 3.67
C ALA A 28 -13.79 -2.84 3.23
N LEU A 29 -12.75 -3.33 3.90
CA LEU A 29 -11.36 -3.06 3.53
C LEU A 29 -11.03 -3.64 2.15
N ASP A 30 -11.53 -4.82 1.84
CA ASP A 30 -11.38 -5.45 0.52
C ASP A 30 -12.12 -4.67 -0.57
N MET A 31 -13.29 -4.13 -0.27
CA MET A 31 -14.07 -3.31 -1.22
C MET A 31 -13.44 -1.95 -1.47
N GLU A 32 -12.93 -1.30 -0.41
CA GLU A 32 -12.25 -0.02 -0.51
C GLU A 32 -10.90 -0.14 -1.21
N MET A 33 -10.19 -1.23 -0.92
CA MET A 33 -8.84 -1.49 -1.44
C MET A 33 -8.69 -2.95 -1.86
N PRO A 34 -9.34 -3.34 -2.96
CA PRO A 34 -9.38 -4.75 -3.38
C PRO A 34 -8.02 -5.35 -3.63
N CYS A 35 -7.06 -4.52 -4.06
CA CYS A 35 -5.74 -4.97 -4.47
C CYS A 35 -4.68 -4.17 -3.73
N ILE A 36 -4.33 -4.63 -2.54
CA ILE A 36 -3.27 -4.07 -1.71
C ILE A 36 -1.95 -4.76 -2.08
N ARG A 37 -0.88 -3.97 -2.20
CA ARG A 37 0.45 -4.51 -2.43
C ARG A 37 0.85 -5.42 -1.27
N LYS A 38 1.31 -6.63 -1.59
CA LYS A 38 1.77 -7.61 -0.60
C LYS A 38 3.27 -7.47 -0.39
N PHE A 39 3.70 -7.62 0.86
CA PHE A 39 5.09 -7.57 1.25
C PHE A 39 5.46 -8.85 2.01
N GLU A 40 6.51 -9.53 1.60
CA GLU A 40 7.06 -10.68 2.32
C GLU A 40 7.88 -10.24 3.53
N LYS A 41 8.47 -9.07 3.45
CA LYS A 41 9.30 -8.45 4.48
C LYS A 41 9.08 -6.93 4.49
N PRO A 42 9.42 -6.23 5.59
CA PRO A 42 9.36 -4.77 5.60
C PRO A 42 10.18 -4.15 4.47
N PRO A 43 9.71 -3.07 3.85
CA PRO A 43 10.45 -2.41 2.79
C PRO A 43 11.77 -1.82 3.30
N THR A 44 12.80 -1.89 2.48
CA THR A 44 14.09 -1.28 2.77
C THR A 44 14.04 0.22 2.46
N ALA A 45 14.63 1.03 3.31
CA ALA A 45 14.69 2.48 3.09
C ALA A 45 15.47 2.83 1.82
N GLN A 46 14.92 3.75 1.03
CA GLN A 46 15.51 4.28 -0.19
C GLN A 46 15.44 5.81 -0.16
N PRO A 47 16.27 6.45 0.68
CA PRO A 47 16.11 7.89 0.95
C PRO A 47 16.43 8.79 -0.25
N LEU A 48 17.11 8.28 -1.27
CA LEU A 48 17.46 9.01 -2.48
C LEU A 48 16.54 8.71 -3.66
N THR A 49 15.44 8.02 -3.43
CA THR A 49 14.43 7.71 -4.46
C THR A 49 13.20 8.58 -4.28
N LEU A 50 12.80 9.22 -5.37
CA LEU A 50 11.59 10.04 -5.47
C LEU A 50 10.56 9.34 -6.33
N CYS A 51 9.31 9.70 -6.14
CA CYS A 51 8.18 9.08 -6.81
C CYS A 51 7.23 10.13 -7.39
N ILE A 52 6.81 9.89 -8.63
CA ILE A 52 5.72 10.59 -9.28
C ILE A 52 4.58 9.61 -9.47
N GLU A 53 3.37 10.02 -9.13
CA GLU A 53 2.17 9.23 -9.37
C GLU A 53 1.42 9.79 -10.58
N CYS A 54 1.11 8.90 -11.53
CA CYS A 54 0.41 9.23 -12.77
C CYS A 54 -0.82 8.35 -12.93
N THR A 55 -1.92 8.93 -13.43
CA THR A 55 -3.11 8.15 -13.78
C THR A 55 -2.79 7.18 -14.92
N PRO A 56 -3.44 5.98 -14.98
CA PRO A 56 -3.14 4.98 -16.02
C PRO A 56 -3.36 5.47 -17.44
N GLU A 57 -4.21 6.48 -17.61
CA GLU A 57 -4.51 7.09 -18.91
C GLU A 57 -3.32 7.85 -19.49
N LYS A 58 -2.39 8.28 -18.64
CA LYS A 58 -1.19 9.00 -19.03
C LYS A 58 -0.05 8.03 -19.26
N ASP A 59 0.19 7.72 -20.53
CA ASP A 59 1.22 6.81 -20.98
C ASP A 59 2.49 7.58 -21.36
N TYR A 60 3.28 7.92 -20.34
CA TYR A 60 4.56 8.59 -20.55
C TYR A 60 5.65 7.58 -20.89
N SER A 61 6.54 7.96 -21.81
CA SER A 61 7.73 7.19 -22.11
C SER A 61 8.88 7.56 -21.17
N HIS A 62 9.91 6.72 -21.14
CA HIS A 62 11.15 7.06 -20.41
C HIS A 62 11.74 8.39 -20.91
N LEU A 63 11.69 8.64 -22.21
CA LEU A 63 12.19 9.87 -22.80
C LEU A 63 11.42 11.10 -22.29
N ASP A 64 10.11 11.00 -22.12
CA ASP A 64 9.30 12.08 -21.56
C ASP A 64 9.75 12.43 -20.13
N ILE A 65 9.99 11.41 -19.31
CA ILE A 65 10.45 11.59 -17.93
C ILE A 65 11.88 12.14 -17.90
N MET A 66 12.78 11.58 -18.70
CA MET A 66 14.17 12.05 -18.79
C MET A 66 14.26 13.50 -19.25
N THR A 67 13.46 13.89 -20.22
CA THR A 67 13.39 15.28 -20.69
C THR A 67 12.92 16.21 -19.57
N ALA A 68 11.89 15.82 -18.83
CA ALA A 68 11.39 16.60 -17.70
C ALA A 68 12.43 16.75 -16.60
N VAL A 69 13.17 15.68 -16.30
CA VAL A 69 14.27 15.67 -15.33
C VAL A 69 15.39 16.65 -15.76
N GLU A 70 15.79 16.61 -17.01
CA GLU A 70 16.85 17.50 -17.54
C GLU A 70 16.43 18.96 -17.61
N ASN A 71 15.13 19.25 -17.71
CA ASN A 71 14.63 20.62 -17.63
C ASN A 71 14.82 21.22 -16.22
N VAL A 72 14.81 20.40 -15.18
CA VAL A 72 15.06 20.84 -13.80
C VAL A 72 16.56 20.89 -13.51
N VAL A 73 17.27 19.84 -13.88
CA VAL A 73 18.73 19.71 -13.68
C VAL A 73 19.38 19.45 -15.04
N PRO A 74 19.93 20.48 -15.69
CA PRO A 74 20.61 20.30 -16.98
C PRO A 74 21.70 19.25 -16.92
N LYS A 75 21.73 18.35 -17.89
CA LYS A 75 22.71 17.25 -17.98
C LYS A 75 22.71 16.33 -16.76
N ALA A 76 21.54 16.12 -16.15
CA ALA A 76 21.40 15.34 -14.91
C ALA A 76 21.97 13.92 -15.03
N PHE A 77 21.74 13.25 -16.15
CA PHE A 77 22.20 11.88 -16.39
C PHE A 77 23.70 11.84 -16.73
N GLU A 78 24.15 12.76 -17.56
CA GLU A 78 25.55 12.88 -17.95
C GLU A 78 26.46 13.18 -16.75
N LYS A 79 26.02 14.09 -15.88
CA LYS A 79 26.72 14.45 -14.63
C LYS A 79 26.47 13.47 -13.49
N LYS A 80 25.68 12.41 -13.72
CA LYS A 80 25.32 11.39 -12.74
C LYS A 80 24.58 11.93 -11.50
N ARG A 81 23.92 13.07 -11.61
CA ARG A 81 23.10 13.63 -10.53
C ARG A 81 21.80 12.85 -10.38
N VAL A 82 21.29 12.27 -11.46
CA VAL A 82 20.20 11.31 -11.47
C VAL A 82 20.75 9.97 -11.93
N CYS A 83 20.58 8.95 -11.08
CA CYS A 83 21.19 7.63 -11.29
C CYS A 83 20.29 6.71 -12.12
N SER A 84 18.99 6.77 -11.89
CA SER A 84 18.05 5.90 -12.59
C SER A 84 16.64 6.49 -12.65
N VAL A 85 15.90 6.07 -13.68
CA VAL A 85 14.47 6.32 -13.84
C VAL A 85 13.82 4.97 -14.10
N GLN A 86 12.87 4.57 -13.25
CA GLN A 86 12.19 3.29 -13.33
C GLN A 86 10.68 3.49 -13.32
N TYR A 87 9.99 2.69 -14.14
CA TYR A 87 8.54 2.65 -14.15
C TYR A 87 8.05 1.54 -13.22
N GLU A 88 7.16 1.89 -12.30
CA GLU A 88 6.52 0.94 -11.40
C GLU A 88 5.04 0.83 -11.78
N ASN A 89 4.66 -0.29 -12.38
CA ASN A 89 3.28 -0.56 -12.75
C ASN A 89 2.52 -1.12 -11.55
N VAL A 90 1.89 -0.24 -10.80
CA VAL A 90 1.14 -0.58 -9.58
C VAL A 90 -0.03 -1.50 -9.91
N ASN A 91 -0.64 -1.36 -11.06
CA ASN A 91 -1.77 -2.20 -11.49
C ASN A 91 -1.34 -3.67 -11.68
N VAL A 92 -0.15 -3.90 -12.24
CA VAL A 92 0.41 -5.25 -12.37
C VAL A 92 0.82 -5.80 -11.01
N ILE A 93 1.49 -5.00 -10.19
CA ILE A 93 1.96 -5.40 -8.86
C ILE A 93 0.79 -5.80 -7.95
N CYS A 94 -0.28 -5.02 -7.98
CA CYS A 94 -1.47 -5.27 -7.16
C CYS A 94 -2.50 -6.18 -7.83
N GLY A 95 -2.35 -6.47 -9.13
CA GLY A 95 -3.30 -7.29 -9.87
C GLY A 95 -4.65 -6.61 -10.08
N THR A 96 -4.66 -5.31 -10.34
CA THR A 96 -5.86 -4.50 -10.49
C THR A 96 -5.79 -3.61 -11.73
N ALA A 97 -6.80 -2.77 -11.91
CA ALA A 97 -6.84 -1.75 -12.96
C ALA A 97 -7.31 -0.42 -12.36
N GLY A 98 -6.95 0.68 -12.99
CA GLY A 98 -7.41 2.02 -12.61
C GLY A 98 -6.65 2.69 -11.49
N ARG A 99 -5.61 2.06 -10.95
CA ARG A 99 -4.73 2.69 -9.95
C ARG A 99 -3.68 3.55 -10.63
N LYS A 100 -3.17 4.55 -9.89
CA LYS A 100 -2.07 5.38 -10.36
C LYS A 100 -0.80 4.57 -10.43
N ASN A 101 -0.11 4.66 -11.57
CA ASN A 101 1.22 4.10 -11.74
C ASN A 101 2.28 5.10 -11.26
N ARG A 102 3.50 4.63 -11.08
CA ARG A 102 4.57 5.42 -10.49
C ARG A 102 5.81 5.43 -11.35
N TRP A 103 6.48 6.57 -11.37
CA TRP A 103 7.83 6.69 -11.89
C TRP A 103 8.77 6.94 -10.73
N LEU A 104 9.81 6.13 -10.62
CA LEU A 104 10.78 6.22 -9.55
C LEU A 104 12.07 6.84 -10.08
N ILE A 105 12.50 7.92 -9.44
CA ILE A 105 13.70 8.65 -9.82
C ILE A 105 14.68 8.57 -8.66
N THR A 106 15.82 7.93 -8.89
CA THR A 106 16.91 7.84 -7.91
C THR A 106 17.97 8.88 -8.21
N VAL A 107 18.31 9.68 -7.22
CA VAL A 107 19.26 10.76 -7.31
C VAL A 107 20.56 10.44 -6.56
N LEU A 108 21.62 11.20 -6.83
CA LEU A 108 22.93 10.97 -6.26
C LEU A 108 23.02 11.39 -4.79
N ASP A 109 22.39 12.52 -4.42
CA ASP A 109 22.53 13.14 -3.12
C ASP A 109 21.24 13.82 -2.64
N PHE A 110 21.22 14.20 -1.37
CA PHE A 110 20.07 14.86 -0.76
C PHE A 110 19.83 16.27 -1.30
N GLN A 111 20.85 16.96 -1.75
CA GLN A 111 20.72 18.29 -2.34
C GLN A 111 19.90 18.22 -3.62
N THR A 112 20.22 17.29 -4.50
CA THR A 112 19.47 17.03 -5.74
C THR A 112 18.03 16.58 -5.43
N ARG A 113 17.87 15.68 -4.45
CA ARG A 113 16.55 15.26 -4.00
C ARG A 113 15.68 16.44 -3.56
N ASN A 114 16.22 17.30 -2.71
CA ASN A 114 15.47 18.45 -2.18
C ASN A 114 15.13 19.47 -3.27
N LEU A 115 16.02 19.62 -4.26
CA LEU A 115 15.74 20.45 -5.45
C LEU A 115 14.50 19.95 -6.19
N PHE A 116 14.42 18.65 -6.49
CA PHE A 116 13.27 18.05 -7.17
C PHE A 116 12.00 18.11 -6.32
N LEU A 117 12.09 17.90 -5.01
CA LEU A 117 10.94 18.01 -4.12
C LEU A 117 10.33 19.41 -4.11
N ARG A 118 11.16 20.45 -4.25
CA ARG A 118 10.70 21.83 -4.31
C ARG A 118 10.13 22.21 -5.67
N SER A 119 10.76 21.76 -6.75
CA SER A 119 10.40 22.16 -8.10
C SER A 119 9.26 21.35 -8.69
N GLY A 120 9.15 20.06 -8.32
CA GLY A 120 8.32 19.11 -9.06
C GLY A 120 8.88 18.84 -10.46
N LEU A 121 8.12 18.08 -11.26
CA LEU A 121 8.44 17.84 -12.66
C LEU A 121 7.32 18.31 -13.55
N VAL A 122 7.66 18.97 -14.66
CA VAL A 122 6.72 19.33 -15.71
C VAL A 122 6.89 18.32 -16.84
N ILE A 123 5.86 17.51 -17.04
CA ILE A 123 5.84 16.48 -18.09
C ILE A 123 4.75 16.85 -19.09
N ASN A 124 5.14 17.12 -20.33
CA ASN A 124 4.20 17.52 -21.40
C ASN A 124 3.29 18.68 -21.00
N GLY A 125 3.86 19.68 -20.31
CA GLY A 125 3.16 20.88 -19.89
C GLY A 125 2.36 20.77 -18.60
N GLU A 126 2.33 19.62 -17.96
CA GLU A 126 1.64 19.39 -16.69
C GLU A 126 2.62 19.24 -15.53
N LEU A 127 2.38 19.95 -14.43
CA LEU A 127 3.21 19.88 -13.23
C LEU A 127 2.81 18.68 -12.36
N PHE A 128 3.78 17.84 -12.07
CA PHE A 128 3.65 16.71 -11.14
C PHE A 128 4.49 16.96 -9.90
N PRO A 129 3.90 16.96 -8.70
CA PRO A 129 4.68 17.01 -7.47
C PRO A 129 5.43 15.70 -7.27
N LEU A 130 6.63 15.78 -6.73
CA LEU A 130 7.42 14.63 -6.36
C LEU A 130 7.24 14.33 -4.87
N ARG A 131 7.17 13.06 -4.54
CA ARG A 131 7.11 12.58 -3.17
C ARG A 131 8.33 11.69 -2.89
N ARG A 132 8.72 11.59 -1.63
CA ARG A 132 9.73 10.61 -1.23
C ARG A 132 9.13 9.21 -1.41
N TYR A 133 9.88 8.32 -2.08
CA TYR A 133 9.42 6.96 -2.30
C TYR A 133 9.19 6.21 -0.99
N ASP A 134 10.01 6.45 0.03
CA ASP A 134 9.85 5.86 1.35
C ASP A 134 8.48 6.17 1.97
N ASP A 135 7.98 7.38 1.81
CA ASP A 135 6.67 7.77 2.31
C ASP A 135 5.54 7.03 1.57
N VAL A 136 5.68 6.91 0.26
CA VAL A 136 4.70 6.21 -0.60
C VAL A 136 4.67 4.71 -0.30
N ILE A 137 5.84 4.08 -0.22
CA ILE A 137 5.93 2.64 0.07
C ILE A 137 5.49 2.32 1.49
N MET A 138 5.70 3.23 2.43
CA MET A 138 5.22 3.09 3.81
C MET A 138 3.70 3.13 3.92
N GLU A 139 3.04 3.97 3.12
CA GLU A 139 1.58 3.96 3.01
C GLU A 139 1.08 2.60 2.52
N ASP A 140 1.71 2.06 1.48
CA ASP A 140 1.38 0.72 0.96
C ASP A 140 1.62 -0.37 2.02
N TYR A 141 2.73 -0.28 2.75
CA TYR A 141 3.07 -1.25 3.78
C TYR A 141 2.10 -1.21 4.97
N LYS A 142 1.67 -0.03 5.39
CA LYS A 142 0.66 0.13 6.44
C LYS A 142 -0.66 -0.53 6.06
N LEU A 143 -1.09 -0.39 4.81
CA LEU A 143 -2.28 -1.06 4.30
C LEU A 143 -2.12 -2.58 4.30
N HIS A 144 -0.95 -3.07 3.89
CA HIS A 144 -0.62 -4.49 3.94
C HIS A 144 -0.69 -5.04 5.37
N LEU A 145 -0.09 -4.36 6.34
CA LEU A 145 -0.14 -4.75 7.75
C LEU A 145 -1.57 -4.74 8.30
N ARG A 146 -2.32 -3.71 7.98
CA ARG A 146 -3.72 -3.58 8.41
C ARG A 146 -4.57 -4.74 7.92
N ARG A 147 -4.42 -5.12 6.66
CA ARG A 147 -5.12 -6.25 6.07
C ARG A 147 -4.67 -7.58 6.67
N ALA A 148 -3.37 -7.76 6.89
CA ALA A 148 -2.81 -8.95 7.52
C ALA A 148 -3.33 -9.13 8.96
N LEU A 149 -3.42 -8.05 9.74
CA LEU A 149 -3.97 -8.07 11.09
C LEU A 149 -5.46 -8.42 11.09
N ALA A 150 -6.24 -7.84 10.18
CA ALA A 150 -7.67 -8.15 10.04
C ALA A 150 -7.87 -9.63 9.70
N ARG A 151 -7.10 -10.15 8.75
CA ARG A 151 -7.13 -11.57 8.38
C ARG A 151 -6.76 -12.47 9.55
N LYS A 152 -5.71 -12.13 10.31
CA LYS A 152 -5.29 -12.89 11.48
C LYS A 152 -6.38 -12.95 12.54
N LYS A 153 -7.03 -11.83 12.84
CA LYS A 153 -8.15 -11.79 13.79
C LYS A 153 -9.27 -12.74 13.39
N ILE A 154 -9.64 -12.76 12.12
CA ILE A 154 -10.68 -13.65 11.60
C ILE A 154 -10.26 -15.10 11.76
N LEU A 155 -9.06 -15.46 11.37
CA LEU A 155 -8.53 -16.82 11.46
C LEU A 155 -8.45 -17.29 12.92
N ASP A 156 -7.98 -16.43 13.84
CA ASP A 156 -7.91 -16.74 15.27
C ASP A 156 -9.30 -16.99 15.86
N MET A 157 -10.30 -16.21 15.46
CA MET A 157 -11.67 -16.40 15.90
C MET A 157 -12.29 -17.68 15.34
N LEU A 158 -12.02 -18.01 14.08
CA LEU A 158 -12.49 -19.26 13.48
C LEU A 158 -11.83 -20.48 14.15
N SER A 159 -10.55 -20.39 14.48
CA SER A 159 -9.84 -21.46 15.22
C SER A 159 -10.39 -21.64 16.61
N SER A 160 -10.64 -20.57 17.36
CA SER A 160 -11.26 -20.62 18.69
C SER A 160 -12.64 -21.26 18.63
N SER A 161 -13.45 -20.90 17.63
CA SER A 161 -14.77 -21.46 17.41
C SER A 161 -14.72 -22.97 17.08
N ALA A 162 -13.73 -23.40 16.29
CA ALA A 162 -13.52 -24.80 15.95
C ALA A 162 -13.05 -25.62 17.16
N ASP A 163 -12.16 -25.07 17.99
CA ASP A 163 -11.67 -25.72 19.21
C ASP A 163 -12.79 -25.87 20.24
N GLU A 164 -13.63 -24.87 20.41
CA GLU A 164 -14.83 -24.94 21.25
C GLU A 164 -15.80 -26.02 20.74
N GLY A 165 -15.96 -26.15 19.45
CA GLY A 165 -16.78 -27.18 18.83
C GLY A 165 -16.21 -28.59 19.05
N LYS A 166 -14.90 -28.78 18.97
CA LYS A 166 -14.22 -30.05 19.25
C LYS A 166 -14.30 -30.44 20.72
N LEU A 167 -14.14 -29.50 21.61
CA LEU A 167 -14.29 -29.73 23.05
C LEU A 167 -15.74 -30.11 23.39
N GLY A 168 -16.71 -29.50 22.77
CA GLY A 168 -18.12 -29.84 22.90
C GLY A 168 -18.46 -31.23 22.38
N SER A 169 -17.76 -31.77 21.40
CA SER A 169 -17.98 -33.10 20.86
C SER A 169 -17.31 -34.21 21.67
N LEU A 170 -16.39 -33.89 22.57
CA LEU A 170 -15.69 -34.85 23.45
C LEU A 170 -16.40 -35.04 24.81
N ILE A 171 -17.39 -34.22 25.08
CA ILE A 171 -18.23 -34.29 26.25
C ILE A 171 -19.56 -34.91 25.92
#